data_f24457b36bde36e663da55450faaa18e
#
_entry.id   f24457b36bde36e663da55450faaa18e
#
_cell.length_a   1.000
_cell.length_b   1.000
_cell.length_c   1.000
_cell.angle_alpha   90.00
_cell.angle_beta   90.00
_cell.angle_gamma   90.00
#
_symmetry.space_group_name_H-M   'P 1'
#
loop_
_entity.id
_entity.type
_entity.pdbx_description
1 polymer ?
#
loop_
_entity_poly.entity_id
_entity_poly.type
_entity_poly.pdbx_seq_one_letter_code
_entity_poly.pdbx_strand_id
1 'polypeptide(L)'
;MLAPFFASFIIMNCVFFLVKLIPFLNFTLELDIGLADFIRLFTYLFPNIFLYSIPMAAMMGVTIGFARLSSDSEILALKASGISVYQILPPVIVVATLIALLTGYFSIRLIPLSEISMKHLTYQLLREKLNKGIKEHTFTEALGDVVVYVEKIDKQTGEWKKVWVSDMRGVDNPVITMASTGSMKGNAENMQVSIILRNGSLHRPGNDNAQIVQFDRYRINIPLLPSSTKATRLKRSALTMGQLLAEAKSIKENTEHKRKLLIEYHKRLVLPVGCLMISLLGLPLGLQARPGKKAIGIQIGLAIFVLYYILFTFGKTLAEEDRLPIALSMWTPNTLFFGLAVFWITRVSNEKSLIPENITVFFQKTGNNIRTLLSKFYNQVKTGFLGIAQSDSYDVTGDTETDRAENIVKGNAKSRVFHVKSCEYYNCKNCTIEFKDIQVALDAGFEPCRFCKIFIEE
;
A
#
# COMPACT_ATOMS: atom_id res chain seq x y z
N MET A 1 -19.30 -16.07 -15.61
CA MET A 1 -18.05 -15.32 -15.40
C MET A 1 -18.28 -13.85 -15.07
N LEU A 2 -19.20 -13.15 -15.73
CA LEU A 2 -19.40 -11.70 -15.51
C LEU A 2 -19.85 -11.34 -14.09
N ALA A 3 -20.83 -12.03 -13.51
CA ALA A 3 -21.29 -11.72 -12.15
C ALA A 3 -20.20 -11.86 -11.09
N PRO A 4 -19.39 -12.94 -11.02
CA PRO A 4 -18.26 -13.01 -10.09
C PRO A 4 -17.16 -11.98 -10.40
N PHE A 5 -16.95 -11.62 -11.67
CA PHE A 5 -16.03 -10.53 -12.04
C PHE A 5 -16.45 -9.20 -11.40
N PHE A 6 -17.71 -8.77 -11.58
CA PHE A 6 -18.18 -7.51 -11.01
C PHE A 6 -18.17 -7.53 -9.48
N ALA A 7 -18.55 -8.65 -8.86
CA ALA A 7 -18.46 -8.77 -7.41
C ALA A 7 -17.02 -8.61 -6.89
N SER A 8 -16.07 -9.34 -7.50
CA SER A 8 -14.66 -9.24 -7.16
C SER A 8 -14.09 -7.84 -7.48
N PHE A 9 -14.51 -7.22 -8.57
CA PHE A 9 -14.11 -5.88 -8.96
C PHE A 9 -14.53 -4.84 -7.93
N ILE A 10 -15.77 -4.89 -7.46
CA ILE A 10 -16.28 -3.97 -6.42
C ILE A 10 -15.50 -4.15 -5.12
N ILE A 11 -15.35 -5.40 -4.65
CA ILE A 11 -14.63 -5.71 -3.41
C ILE A 11 -13.19 -5.19 -3.49
N MET A 12 -12.48 -5.47 -4.58
CA MET A 12 -11.09 -5.03 -4.75
C MET A 12 -10.96 -3.53 -4.84
N ASN A 13 -11.90 -2.87 -5.54
CA ASN A 13 -11.89 -1.40 -5.59
C ASN A 13 -12.15 -0.79 -4.21
N CYS A 14 -13.05 -1.35 -3.38
CA CYS A 14 -13.26 -0.90 -2.01
C CYS A 14 -11.96 -1.03 -1.18
N VAL A 15 -11.23 -2.15 -1.31
CA VAL A 15 -9.97 -2.35 -0.59
C VAL A 15 -8.90 -1.34 -1.05
N PHE A 16 -8.67 -1.22 -2.37
CA PHE A 16 -7.70 -0.26 -2.90
C PHE A 16 -8.09 1.20 -2.61
N PHE A 17 -9.39 1.49 -2.63
CA PHE A 17 -9.94 2.77 -2.24
C PHE A 17 -9.55 3.13 -0.80
N LEU A 18 -9.82 2.25 0.18
CA LEU A 18 -9.48 2.49 1.57
C LEU A 18 -7.97 2.73 1.76
N VAL A 19 -7.12 1.94 1.10
CA VAL A 19 -5.66 2.11 1.17
C VAL A 19 -5.21 3.46 0.60
N LYS A 20 -5.88 3.97 -0.44
CA LYS A 20 -5.56 5.25 -1.07
C LYS A 20 -6.24 6.44 -0.40
N LEU A 21 -7.35 6.22 0.29
CA LEU A 21 -8.13 7.27 0.93
C LEU A 21 -7.33 7.96 2.04
N ILE A 22 -6.64 7.21 2.91
CA ILE A 22 -5.93 7.78 4.06
C ILE A 22 -4.88 8.83 3.63
N PRO A 23 -3.88 8.49 2.77
CA PRO A 23 -2.89 9.48 2.33
C PRO A 23 -3.50 10.61 1.48
N PHE A 24 -4.65 10.35 0.82
CA PHE A 24 -5.36 11.35 0.07
C PHE A 24 -6.12 12.33 0.97
N LEU A 25 -6.75 11.85 2.04
CA LEU A 25 -7.39 12.70 3.04
C LEU A 25 -6.38 13.64 3.71
N ASN A 26 -5.22 13.15 4.12
CA ASN A 26 -4.17 13.99 4.69
C ASN A 26 -3.79 15.12 3.74
N PHE A 27 -3.58 14.80 2.45
CA PHE A 27 -3.27 15.80 1.42
C PHE A 27 -4.38 16.83 1.23
N THR A 28 -5.67 16.42 1.27
CA THR A 28 -6.80 17.32 1.05
C THR A 28 -7.13 18.18 2.27
N LEU A 29 -6.94 17.65 3.49
CA LEU A 29 -7.10 18.41 4.73
C LEU A 29 -6.07 19.54 4.83
N GLU A 30 -4.83 19.30 4.42
CA GLU A 30 -3.80 20.35 4.35
C GLU A 30 -4.18 21.49 3.39
N LEU A 31 -4.97 21.20 2.36
CA LEU A 31 -5.36 22.18 1.34
C LEU A 31 -6.63 22.96 1.70
N ASP A 32 -7.41 22.54 2.70
CA ASP A 32 -8.69 23.12 3.09
C ASP A 32 -9.66 23.31 1.88
N ILE A 33 -9.85 22.21 1.12
CA ILE A 33 -10.63 22.22 -0.11
C ILE A 33 -12.10 21.88 0.12
N GLY A 34 -12.98 22.46 -0.72
CA GLY A 34 -14.40 22.16 -0.71
C GLY A 34 -14.72 20.72 -1.15
N LEU A 35 -15.87 20.20 -0.69
CA LEU A 35 -16.32 18.83 -0.98
C LEU A 35 -16.37 18.52 -2.49
N ALA A 36 -16.77 19.50 -3.33
CA ALA A 36 -16.84 19.33 -4.77
C ALA A 36 -15.48 19.08 -5.41
N ASP A 37 -14.45 19.83 -5.00
CA ASP A 37 -13.09 19.67 -5.51
C ASP A 37 -12.41 18.43 -4.93
N PHE A 38 -12.76 18.05 -3.70
CA PHE A 38 -12.39 16.76 -3.12
C PHE A 38 -12.89 15.61 -4.00
N ILE A 39 -14.17 15.58 -4.36
CA ILE A 39 -14.73 14.52 -5.21
C ILE A 39 -14.08 14.52 -6.59
N ARG A 40 -13.80 15.69 -7.19
CA ARG A 40 -13.11 15.80 -8.47
C ARG A 40 -11.69 15.25 -8.41
N LEU A 41 -10.88 15.67 -7.45
CA LEU A 41 -9.52 15.15 -7.24
C LEU A 41 -9.53 13.65 -7.01
N PHE A 42 -10.49 13.19 -6.21
CA PHE A 42 -10.66 11.78 -5.90
C PHE A 42 -11.00 10.96 -7.16
N THR A 43 -11.86 11.47 -8.03
CA THR A 43 -12.22 10.82 -9.30
C THR A 43 -10.99 10.58 -10.20
N TYR A 44 -10.01 11.46 -10.17
CA TYR A 44 -8.78 11.28 -10.95
C TYR A 44 -7.86 10.16 -10.43
N LEU A 45 -8.10 9.62 -9.24
CA LEU A 45 -7.35 8.46 -8.72
C LEU A 45 -7.86 7.13 -9.27
N PHE A 46 -9.14 7.04 -9.69
CA PHE A 46 -9.74 5.78 -10.14
C PHE A 46 -9.00 5.07 -11.27
N PRO A 47 -8.55 5.74 -12.36
CA PRO A 47 -7.86 5.05 -13.43
C PRO A 47 -6.61 4.29 -12.96
N ASN A 48 -5.88 4.85 -12.00
CA ASN A 48 -4.71 4.20 -11.40
C ASN A 48 -5.09 3.00 -10.54
N ILE A 49 -6.22 3.04 -9.84
CA ILE A 49 -6.75 1.92 -9.04
C ILE A 49 -7.21 0.80 -9.98
N PHE A 50 -7.94 1.13 -11.04
CA PHE A 50 -8.49 0.18 -12.00
C PHE A 50 -7.41 -0.62 -12.74
N LEU A 51 -6.25 -0.02 -12.97
CA LEU A 51 -5.11 -0.72 -13.58
C LEU A 51 -4.69 -1.98 -12.83
N TYR A 52 -4.90 -2.02 -11.51
CA TYR A 52 -4.56 -3.15 -10.64
C TYR A 52 -5.77 -4.00 -10.28
N SER A 53 -6.93 -3.39 -10.06
CA SER A 53 -8.13 -4.11 -9.65
C SER A 53 -8.77 -4.90 -10.79
N ILE A 54 -8.72 -4.42 -12.05
CA ILE A 54 -9.30 -5.10 -13.20
C ILE A 54 -8.63 -6.47 -13.46
N PRO A 55 -7.29 -6.60 -13.53
CA PRO A 55 -6.64 -7.90 -13.75
C PRO A 55 -6.96 -8.91 -12.64
N MET A 56 -7.01 -8.44 -11.39
CA MET A 56 -7.34 -9.28 -10.26
C MET A 56 -8.79 -9.77 -10.31
N ALA A 57 -9.72 -8.86 -10.60
CA ALA A 57 -11.14 -9.19 -10.75
C ALA A 57 -11.37 -10.14 -11.93
N ALA A 58 -10.62 -9.97 -13.03
CA ALA A 58 -10.71 -10.85 -14.21
C ALA A 58 -10.31 -12.29 -13.86
N MET A 59 -9.17 -12.46 -13.21
CA MET A 59 -8.71 -13.78 -12.76
C MET A 59 -9.71 -14.41 -11.79
N MET A 60 -10.17 -13.65 -10.79
CA MET A 60 -11.16 -14.13 -9.81
C MET A 60 -12.49 -14.47 -10.47
N GLY A 61 -12.95 -13.66 -11.43
CA GLY A 61 -14.16 -13.89 -12.20
C GLY A 61 -14.13 -15.21 -12.97
N VAL A 62 -13.00 -15.51 -13.61
CA VAL A 62 -12.77 -16.78 -14.29
C VAL A 62 -12.69 -17.93 -13.27
N THR A 63 -11.86 -17.78 -12.23
CA THR A 63 -11.67 -18.83 -11.21
C THR A 63 -12.97 -19.20 -10.51
N ILE A 64 -13.75 -18.22 -10.04
CA ILE A 64 -15.02 -18.45 -9.33
C ILE A 64 -16.07 -19.00 -10.28
N GLY A 65 -16.12 -18.47 -11.52
CA GLY A 65 -17.04 -18.95 -12.55
C GLY A 65 -16.84 -20.44 -12.84
N PHE A 66 -15.59 -20.87 -13.10
CA PHE A 66 -15.28 -22.28 -13.36
C PHE A 66 -15.34 -23.15 -12.11
N ALA A 67 -15.01 -22.60 -10.93
CA ALA A 67 -15.17 -23.32 -9.66
C ALA A 67 -16.64 -23.67 -9.40
N ARG A 68 -17.58 -22.78 -9.77
CA ARG A 68 -19.01 -23.04 -9.68
C ARG A 68 -19.42 -24.15 -10.66
N LEU A 69 -19.09 -24.01 -11.94
CA LEU A 69 -19.40 -25.03 -12.96
C LEU A 69 -18.80 -26.40 -12.59
N SER A 70 -17.61 -26.45 -12.04
CA SER A 70 -16.95 -27.66 -11.55
C SER A 70 -17.68 -28.26 -10.33
N SER A 71 -18.08 -27.42 -9.38
CA SER A 71 -18.82 -27.84 -8.18
C SER A 71 -20.22 -28.34 -8.48
N ASP A 72 -20.88 -27.75 -9.48
CA ASP A 72 -22.22 -28.13 -9.92
C ASP A 72 -22.19 -29.33 -10.90
N SER A 73 -20.99 -29.95 -11.09
CA SER A 73 -20.73 -31.12 -11.97
C SER A 73 -20.95 -30.87 -13.46
N GLU A 74 -21.18 -29.62 -13.88
CA GLU A 74 -21.39 -29.26 -15.29
C GLU A 74 -20.14 -29.54 -16.15
N ILE A 75 -18.96 -29.28 -15.61
CA ILE A 75 -17.68 -29.62 -16.29
C ILE A 75 -17.53 -31.12 -16.47
N LEU A 76 -17.96 -31.93 -15.51
CA LEU A 76 -17.93 -33.38 -15.59
C LEU A 76 -18.87 -33.87 -16.69
N ALA A 77 -20.09 -33.32 -16.78
CA ALA A 77 -21.05 -33.61 -17.82
C ALA A 77 -20.52 -33.26 -19.22
N LEU A 78 -19.88 -32.07 -19.38
CA LEU A 78 -19.25 -31.65 -20.63
C LEU A 78 -18.12 -32.61 -21.04
N LYS A 79 -17.27 -33.03 -20.10
CA LYS A 79 -16.22 -34.02 -20.37
C LYS A 79 -16.80 -35.39 -20.75
N ALA A 80 -17.87 -35.84 -20.09
CA ALA A 80 -18.55 -37.08 -20.41
C ALA A 80 -19.18 -37.06 -21.83
N SER A 81 -19.57 -35.88 -22.33
CA SER A 81 -20.01 -35.66 -23.71
C SER A 81 -18.86 -35.55 -24.72
N GLY A 82 -17.59 -35.77 -24.32
CA GLY A 82 -16.42 -35.71 -25.19
C GLY A 82 -15.85 -34.31 -25.42
N ILE A 83 -16.34 -33.28 -24.71
CA ILE A 83 -15.83 -31.90 -24.82
C ILE A 83 -14.52 -31.79 -24.05
N SER A 84 -13.43 -31.44 -24.74
CA SER A 84 -12.12 -31.24 -24.14
C SER A 84 -11.98 -29.87 -23.46
N VAL A 85 -11.03 -29.76 -22.52
CA VAL A 85 -10.70 -28.49 -21.87
C VAL A 85 -10.26 -27.41 -22.87
N TYR A 86 -9.62 -27.83 -23.99
CA TYR A 86 -9.20 -26.90 -25.05
C TYR A 86 -10.40 -26.30 -25.80
N GLN A 87 -11.53 -27.00 -25.89
CA GLN A 87 -12.76 -26.46 -26.50
C GLN A 87 -13.49 -25.48 -25.58
N ILE A 88 -13.24 -25.53 -24.27
CA ILE A 88 -13.76 -24.58 -23.28
C ILE A 88 -12.89 -23.30 -23.18
N LEU A 89 -11.65 -23.35 -23.67
CA LEU A 89 -10.68 -22.26 -23.57
C LEU A 89 -11.04 -21.01 -24.42
N PRO A 90 -11.54 -21.09 -25.66
CA PRO A 90 -11.81 -19.92 -26.52
C PRO A 90 -12.69 -18.84 -25.87
N PRO A 91 -13.84 -19.14 -25.26
CA PRO A 91 -14.64 -18.09 -24.59
C PRO A 91 -13.92 -17.42 -23.44
N VAL A 92 -13.02 -18.14 -22.75
CA VAL A 92 -12.17 -17.53 -21.69
C VAL A 92 -11.17 -16.56 -22.30
N ILE A 93 -10.51 -16.96 -23.41
CA ILE A 93 -9.56 -16.09 -24.13
C ILE A 93 -10.25 -14.82 -24.62
N VAL A 94 -11.46 -14.94 -25.20
CA VAL A 94 -12.22 -13.78 -25.70
C VAL A 94 -12.52 -12.81 -24.57
N VAL A 95 -13.07 -13.28 -23.45
CA VAL A 95 -13.39 -12.44 -22.29
C VAL A 95 -12.10 -11.82 -21.69
N ALA A 96 -11.06 -12.63 -21.51
CA ALA A 96 -9.78 -12.15 -20.99
C ALA A 96 -9.13 -11.10 -21.90
N THR A 97 -9.23 -11.27 -23.23
CA THR A 97 -8.71 -10.30 -24.21
C THR A 97 -9.50 -9.00 -24.16
N LEU A 98 -10.83 -9.05 -24.08
CA LEU A 98 -11.66 -7.85 -23.95
C LEU A 98 -11.31 -7.07 -22.67
N ILE A 99 -11.12 -7.77 -21.55
CA ILE A 99 -10.74 -7.13 -20.29
C ILE A 99 -9.30 -6.60 -20.38
N ALA A 100 -8.39 -7.31 -21.04
CA ALA A 100 -7.01 -6.82 -21.26
C ALA A 100 -6.97 -5.56 -22.14
N LEU A 101 -7.80 -5.50 -23.20
CA LEU A 101 -7.94 -4.30 -24.02
C LEU A 101 -8.50 -3.12 -23.23
N LEU A 102 -9.50 -3.37 -22.38
CA LEU A 102 -10.03 -2.37 -21.44
C LEU A 102 -8.93 -1.88 -20.50
N THR A 103 -8.15 -2.79 -19.89
CA THR A 103 -7.01 -2.44 -19.04
C THR A 103 -5.97 -1.62 -19.81
N GLY A 104 -5.71 -1.96 -21.09
CA GLY A 104 -4.84 -1.21 -22.00
C GLY A 104 -5.34 0.21 -22.26
N TYR A 105 -6.62 0.37 -22.48
CA TYR A 105 -7.24 1.69 -22.64
C TYR A 105 -7.05 2.57 -21.41
N PHE A 106 -7.29 2.02 -20.21
CA PHE A 106 -7.01 2.71 -18.95
C PHE A 106 -5.53 3.08 -18.84
N SER A 107 -4.62 2.14 -19.11
CA SER A 107 -3.17 2.33 -18.96
C SER A 107 -2.60 3.38 -19.93
N ILE A 108 -3.06 3.39 -21.19
CA ILE A 108 -2.48 4.20 -22.27
C ILE A 108 -3.14 5.58 -22.37
N ARG A 109 -4.47 5.67 -22.13
CA ARG A 109 -5.25 6.91 -22.36
C ARG A 109 -5.73 7.56 -21.08
N LEU A 110 -6.44 6.82 -20.21
CA LEU A 110 -7.08 7.42 -19.04
C LEU A 110 -6.09 7.86 -17.96
N ILE A 111 -5.06 7.08 -17.71
CA ILE A 111 -4.06 7.43 -16.69
C ILE A 111 -3.35 8.73 -17.02
N PRO A 112 -2.75 8.95 -18.21
CA PRO A 112 -2.15 10.24 -18.53
C PRO A 112 -3.14 11.41 -18.44
N LEU A 113 -4.36 11.23 -18.92
CA LEU A 113 -5.38 12.26 -18.88
C LEU A 113 -5.76 12.62 -17.44
N SER A 114 -6.01 11.63 -16.58
CA SER A 114 -6.34 11.85 -15.19
C SER A 114 -5.21 12.51 -14.39
N GLU A 115 -3.96 12.12 -14.65
CA GLU A 115 -2.77 12.72 -14.04
C GLU A 115 -2.60 14.19 -14.42
N ILE A 116 -2.81 14.54 -15.70
CA ILE A 116 -2.79 15.92 -16.17
C ILE A 116 -3.90 16.74 -15.50
N SER A 117 -5.13 16.20 -15.48
CA SER A 117 -6.30 16.87 -14.89
C SER A 117 -6.14 17.05 -13.39
N MET A 118 -5.65 16.02 -12.68
CA MET A 118 -5.33 16.10 -11.27
C MET A 118 -4.29 17.19 -10.98
N LYS A 119 -3.22 17.23 -11.80
CA LYS A 119 -2.17 18.25 -11.67
C LYS A 119 -2.72 19.67 -11.86
N HIS A 120 -3.54 19.88 -12.89
CA HIS A 120 -4.14 21.19 -13.14
C HIS A 120 -5.07 21.62 -12.01
N LEU A 121 -5.95 20.74 -11.55
CA LEU A 121 -6.87 21.06 -10.44
C LEU A 121 -6.10 21.33 -9.14
N THR A 122 -5.13 20.49 -8.80
CA THR A 122 -4.26 20.72 -7.62
C THR A 122 -3.56 22.09 -7.70
N TYR A 123 -3.03 22.45 -8.87
CA TYR A 123 -2.41 23.76 -9.07
C TYR A 123 -3.40 24.91 -8.89
N GLN A 124 -4.61 24.80 -9.44
CA GLN A 124 -5.65 25.83 -9.29
C GLN A 124 -6.03 26.03 -7.82
N LEU A 125 -6.24 24.94 -7.08
CA LEU A 125 -6.60 24.97 -5.67
C LEU A 125 -5.48 25.58 -4.80
N LEU A 126 -4.25 25.17 -5.04
CA LEU A 126 -3.08 25.74 -4.34
C LEU A 126 -2.91 27.23 -4.63
N ARG A 127 -3.07 27.63 -5.89
CA ARG A 127 -3.02 29.05 -6.30
C ARG A 127 -4.15 29.86 -5.65
N GLU A 128 -5.35 29.31 -5.60
CA GLU A 128 -6.49 29.98 -4.96
C GLU A 128 -6.27 30.15 -3.44
N LYS A 129 -5.77 29.10 -2.78
CA LYS A 129 -5.40 29.16 -1.35
C LYS A 129 -4.36 30.23 -1.10
N LEU A 130 -3.31 30.31 -1.91
CA LEU A 130 -2.29 31.34 -1.79
C LEU A 130 -2.83 32.75 -2.01
N ASN A 131 -3.64 32.95 -3.06
CA ASN A 131 -4.24 34.25 -3.35
C ASN A 131 -5.18 34.74 -2.22
N LYS A 132 -5.94 33.81 -1.63
CA LYS A 132 -6.83 34.11 -0.48
C LYS A 132 -6.06 34.25 0.84
N GLY A 133 -4.92 33.58 0.95
CA GLY A 133 -4.10 33.56 2.17
C GLY A 133 -3.34 34.85 2.39
N ILE A 134 -2.87 35.52 1.33
CA ILE A 134 -2.12 36.77 1.42
C ILE A 134 -3.06 37.93 1.68
N LYS A 135 -3.03 38.46 2.89
CA LYS A 135 -3.84 39.61 3.34
C LYS A 135 -2.95 40.81 3.61
N GLU A 136 -3.52 42.02 3.40
CA GLU A 136 -2.86 43.27 3.78
C GLU A 136 -2.62 43.31 5.29
N HIS A 137 -1.51 43.88 5.68
CA HIS A 137 -1.08 44.06 7.09
C HIS A 137 -0.99 42.81 7.93
N THR A 138 -0.81 41.65 7.31
CA THR A 138 -0.74 40.36 8.01
C THR A 138 0.47 39.55 7.56
N PHE A 139 1.19 38.94 8.50
CA PHE A 139 2.21 37.95 8.18
C PHE A 139 1.52 36.65 7.77
N THR A 140 1.70 36.27 6.54
CA THR A 140 1.13 35.05 5.98
C THR A 140 2.24 34.03 5.73
N GLU A 141 2.11 32.87 6.32
CA GLU A 141 2.96 31.73 6.01
C GLU A 141 2.61 31.20 4.62
N ALA A 142 3.44 31.55 3.64
CA ALA A 142 3.26 31.12 2.25
C ALA A 142 4.03 29.84 2.05
N LEU A 143 3.34 28.69 2.04
CA LEU A 143 3.86 27.36 1.69
C LEU A 143 5.32 27.08 2.11
N GLY A 144 5.49 26.36 3.21
CA GLY A 144 6.76 25.83 3.72
C GLY A 144 7.79 26.90 4.00
N ASP A 145 8.01 27.21 5.23
CA ASP A 145 9.12 28.03 5.77
C ASP A 145 9.36 29.40 5.07
N VAL A 146 8.40 29.91 4.29
CA VAL A 146 8.44 31.25 3.69
C VAL A 146 7.29 32.09 4.25
N VAL A 147 7.61 33.14 4.97
CA VAL A 147 6.66 34.10 5.52
C VAL A 147 6.64 35.35 4.66
N VAL A 148 5.46 35.79 4.26
CA VAL A 148 5.27 37.00 3.42
C VAL A 148 4.40 38.00 4.19
N TYR A 149 4.81 39.24 4.22
CA TYR A 149 4.02 40.38 4.68
C TYR A 149 3.88 41.40 3.57
N VAL A 150 2.67 41.90 3.36
CA VAL A 150 2.34 42.92 2.35
C VAL A 150 1.59 44.05 3.02
N GLU A 151 2.08 45.28 2.85
CA GLU A 151 1.38 46.44 3.41
C GLU A 151 0.10 46.74 2.62
N LYS A 152 0.15 46.75 1.30
CA LYS A 152 -1.02 47.04 0.45
C LYS A 152 -1.02 46.21 -0.83
N ILE A 153 -2.18 45.75 -1.22
CA ILE A 153 -2.40 45.00 -2.48
C ILE A 153 -3.27 45.84 -3.40
N ASP A 154 -2.77 46.16 -4.57
CA ASP A 154 -3.58 46.82 -5.60
C ASP A 154 -4.59 45.81 -6.15
N LYS A 155 -5.87 46.07 -5.90
CA LYS A 155 -6.99 45.18 -6.33
C LYS A 155 -7.16 45.06 -7.82
N GLN A 156 -6.71 46.05 -8.60
CA GLN A 156 -6.83 46.07 -10.07
C GLN A 156 -5.69 45.33 -10.74
N THR A 157 -4.45 45.57 -10.30
CA THR A 157 -3.25 44.98 -10.90
C THR A 157 -2.76 43.73 -10.20
N GLY A 158 -3.18 43.49 -8.93
CA GLY A 158 -2.66 42.41 -8.08
C GLY A 158 -1.22 42.66 -7.63
N GLU A 159 -0.69 43.89 -7.79
CA GLU A 159 0.67 44.27 -7.40
C GLU A 159 0.73 44.58 -5.90
N TRP A 160 1.74 44.06 -5.25
CA TRP A 160 1.99 44.26 -3.83
C TRP A 160 2.88 45.47 -3.62
N LYS A 161 2.62 46.29 -2.58
CA LYS A 161 3.42 47.43 -2.17
C LYS A 161 4.02 47.21 -0.77
N LYS A 162 5.28 47.56 -0.63
CA LYS A 162 6.08 47.37 0.58
C LYS A 162 6.01 45.94 1.10
N VAL A 163 6.72 45.07 0.42
CA VAL A 163 6.72 43.62 0.65
C VAL A 163 7.92 43.25 1.51
N TRP A 164 7.65 42.42 2.52
CA TRP A 164 8.68 41.80 3.34
C TRP A 164 8.52 40.27 3.21
N VAL A 165 9.62 39.57 2.96
CA VAL A 165 9.66 38.13 2.80
C VAL A 165 10.78 37.57 3.65
N SER A 166 10.45 36.59 4.49
CA SER A 166 11.40 35.77 5.24
C SER A 166 11.44 34.36 4.64
N ASP A 167 12.60 33.95 4.16
CA ASP A 167 12.83 32.61 3.60
C ASP A 167 13.72 31.82 4.56
N MET A 168 13.13 30.82 5.24
CA MET A 168 13.82 29.94 6.20
C MET A 168 14.18 28.58 5.60
N ARG A 169 14.00 28.37 4.29
CA ARG A 169 14.25 27.08 3.64
C ARG A 169 15.74 26.73 3.57
N GLY A 170 16.13 25.69 4.28
CA GLY A 170 17.46 25.07 4.17
C GLY A 170 18.62 25.88 4.74
N VAL A 171 18.35 26.85 5.61
CA VAL A 171 19.39 27.69 6.27
C VAL A 171 19.04 27.85 7.74
N ASP A 172 20.04 27.78 8.62
CA ASP A 172 19.86 28.00 10.06
C ASP A 172 19.42 29.45 10.40
N ASN A 173 19.72 30.39 9.50
CA ASN A 173 19.34 31.81 9.67
C ASN A 173 18.41 32.23 8.50
N PRO A 174 17.28 32.91 8.79
CA PRO A 174 16.32 33.33 7.77
C PRO A 174 16.92 34.40 6.84
N VAL A 175 16.71 34.26 5.54
CA VAL A 175 17.04 35.32 4.57
C VAL A 175 15.85 36.27 4.48
N ILE A 176 16.06 37.51 4.92
CA ILE A 176 15.04 38.57 4.92
C ILE A 176 15.18 39.44 3.66
N THR A 177 14.09 39.55 2.89
CA THR A 177 14.04 40.37 1.69
C THR A 177 12.97 41.43 1.83
N MET A 178 13.34 42.69 1.63
CA MET A 178 12.45 43.86 1.63
C MET A 178 12.40 44.43 0.22
N ALA A 179 11.21 44.76 -0.28
CA ALA A 179 11.05 45.33 -1.61
C ALA A 179 9.93 46.38 -1.67
N SER A 180 10.11 47.39 -2.52
CA SER A 180 9.11 48.43 -2.74
C SER A 180 7.85 47.90 -3.37
N THR A 181 8.00 46.99 -4.37
CA THR A 181 6.89 46.33 -5.01
C THR A 181 7.15 44.83 -5.23
N GLY A 182 6.07 44.06 -5.29
CA GLY A 182 6.12 42.63 -5.54
C GLY A 182 4.92 42.14 -6.31
N SER A 183 5.05 40.96 -6.89
CA SER A 183 3.96 40.27 -7.56
C SER A 183 4.15 38.76 -7.49
N MET A 184 3.05 38.04 -7.48
CA MET A 184 3.06 36.58 -7.47
C MET A 184 2.68 36.06 -8.86
N LYS A 185 3.52 35.18 -9.43
CA LYS A 185 3.23 34.50 -10.68
C LYS A 185 3.34 32.98 -10.50
N GLY A 186 2.30 32.29 -10.90
CA GLY A 186 2.29 30.83 -10.85
C GLY A 186 2.69 30.22 -12.19
N ASN A 187 3.43 29.10 -12.15
CA ASN A 187 3.74 28.25 -13.29
C ASN A 187 3.14 26.86 -13.07
N ALA A 188 2.09 26.54 -13.83
CA ALA A 188 1.40 25.27 -13.74
C ALA A 188 2.24 24.08 -14.22
N GLU A 189 3.11 24.28 -15.20
CA GLU A 189 3.94 23.22 -15.75
C GLU A 189 4.94 22.68 -14.71
N ASN A 190 5.55 23.58 -13.97
CA ASN A 190 6.55 23.25 -12.95
C ASN A 190 5.97 23.11 -11.53
N MET A 191 4.66 23.32 -11.35
CA MET A 191 4.01 23.34 -10.01
C MET A 191 4.77 24.27 -9.05
N GLN A 192 5.10 25.48 -9.51
CA GLN A 192 5.86 26.48 -8.76
C GLN A 192 5.12 27.81 -8.75
N VAL A 193 5.26 28.51 -7.64
CA VAL A 193 4.90 29.94 -7.55
C VAL A 193 6.18 30.73 -7.44
N SER A 194 6.29 31.76 -8.25
CA SER A 194 7.40 32.71 -8.20
C SER A 194 6.93 34.03 -7.58
N ILE A 195 7.52 34.43 -6.49
CA ILE A 195 7.38 35.78 -5.95
C ILE A 195 8.45 36.63 -6.64
N ILE A 196 8.02 37.64 -7.36
CA ILE A 196 8.89 38.58 -8.06
C ILE A 196 8.88 39.89 -7.29
N LEU A 197 10.01 40.23 -6.70
CA LEU A 197 10.24 41.43 -5.93
C LEU A 197 11.02 42.45 -6.77
N ARG A 198 10.70 43.74 -6.65
CA ARG A 198 11.38 44.83 -7.36
C ARG A 198 11.79 45.94 -6.42
N ASN A 199 12.96 46.52 -6.74
CA ASN A 199 13.57 47.64 -6.02
C ASN A 199 13.64 47.35 -4.50
N GLY A 200 14.59 46.51 -4.12
CA GLY A 200 14.70 46.06 -2.74
C GLY A 200 16.09 45.70 -2.28
N SER A 201 16.15 45.19 -1.07
CA SER A 201 17.35 44.69 -0.43
C SER A 201 17.12 43.31 0.18
N LEU A 202 18.13 42.48 0.06
CA LEU A 202 18.19 41.14 0.66
C LEU A 202 19.20 41.18 1.82
N HIS A 203 18.75 40.80 3.00
CA HIS A 203 19.54 40.74 4.22
C HIS A 203 19.79 39.28 4.59
N ARG A 204 21.06 38.90 4.57
CA ARG A 204 21.50 37.56 4.99
C ARG A 204 22.30 37.72 6.29
N PRO A 205 21.76 37.36 7.45
CA PRO A 205 22.52 37.33 8.70
C PRO A 205 23.59 36.24 8.62
N GLY A 206 24.83 36.59 8.86
CA GLY A 206 25.93 35.65 9.06
C GLY A 206 26.40 35.72 10.51
N ASN A 207 27.15 34.70 10.98
CA ASN A 207 27.61 34.65 12.38
C ASN A 207 28.55 35.82 12.75
N ASP A 208 29.37 36.34 11.81
CA ASP A 208 30.29 37.45 12.03
C ASP A 208 30.05 38.64 11.08
N ASN A 209 29.39 38.47 9.93
CA ASN A 209 29.17 39.51 8.95
C ASN A 209 27.77 39.41 8.34
N ALA A 210 26.95 40.43 8.48
CA ALA A 210 25.70 40.56 7.79
C ALA A 210 25.94 41.02 6.33
N GLN A 211 25.41 40.31 5.34
CA GLN A 211 25.46 40.70 3.94
C GLN A 211 24.14 41.40 3.55
N ILE A 212 24.26 42.59 2.97
CA ILE A 212 23.14 43.33 2.40
C ILE A 212 23.38 43.43 0.90
N VAL A 213 22.47 42.86 0.10
CA VAL A 213 22.51 42.92 -1.35
C VAL A 213 21.33 43.74 -1.84
N GLN A 214 21.59 44.85 -2.54
CA GLN A 214 20.55 45.62 -3.22
C GLN A 214 20.25 44.99 -4.59
N PHE A 215 18.98 44.97 -5.00
CA PHE A 215 18.55 44.42 -6.29
C PHE A 215 17.46 45.27 -6.91
N ASP A 216 17.44 45.31 -8.25
CA ASP A 216 16.34 45.89 -9.01
C ASP A 216 15.21 44.85 -9.15
N ARG A 217 15.57 43.58 -9.33
CA ARG A 217 14.63 42.46 -9.46
C ARG A 217 15.17 41.20 -8.81
N TYR A 218 14.38 40.62 -7.92
CA TYR A 218 14.66 39.35 -7.27
C TYR A 218 13.50 38.38 -7.43
N ARG A 219 13.78 37.12 -7.68
CA ARG A 219 12.76 36.08 -7.86
C ARG A 219 12.96 34.97 -6.84
N ILE A 220 11.94 34.72 -6.04
CA ILE A 220 11.88 33.60 -5.10
C ILE A 220 10.96 32.55 -5.70
N ASN A 221 11.47 31.36 -6.01
CA ASN A 221 10.67 30.26 -6.51
C ASN A 221 10.27 29.36 -5.34
N ILE A 222 8.98 29.19 -5.14
CA ILE A 222 8.40 28.35 -4.08
C ILE A 222 7.77 27.13 -4.80
N PRO A 223 8.32 25.91 -4.60
CA PRO A 223 7.69 24.72 -5.11
C PRO A 223 6.39 24.46 -4.33
N LEU A 224 5.28 24.28 -5.05
CA LEU A 224 3.96 23.98 -4.46
C LEU A 224 3.86 22.57 -3.88
N LEU A 225 4.77 21.69 -4.30
CA LEU A 225 4.92 20.34 -3.76
C LEU A 225 6.36 20.17 -3.30
N PRO A 226 6.60 19.49 -2.16
CA PRO A 226 7.95 19.19 -1.73
C PRO A 226 8.72 18.49 -2.84
N SER A 227 9.98 18.89 -3.04
CA SER A 227 10.91 18.44 -4.11
C SER A 227 11.24 16.94 -4.05
N SER A 228 10.32 16.14 -3.55
CA SER A 228 10.47 14.70 -3.47
C SER A 228 10.31 14.05 -4.85
N THR A 229 10.88 12.88 -5.00
CA THR A 229 10.79 11.91 -6.11
C THR A 229 9.37 11.80 -6.73
N LYS A 230 8.31 12.22 -6.01
CA LYS A 230 6.90 12.20 -6.44
C LYS A 230 6.60 13.19 -7.59
N ALA A 231 7.18 14.40 -7.59
CA ALA A 231 6.92 15.39 -8.66
C ALA A 231 7.46 14.93 -10.01
N THR A 232 8.64 14.30 -10.04
CA THR A 232 9.23 13.76 -11.27
C THR A 232 8.46 12.52 -11.76
N ARG A 233 7.90 11.72 -10.82
CA ARG A 233 7.07 10.56 -11.15
C ARG A 233 5.73 10.98 -11.78
N LEU A 234 5.09 12.01 -11.23
CA LEU A 234 3.86 12.59 -11.79
C LEU A 234 4.07 13.11 -13.22
N LYS A 235 5.21 13.72 -13.51
CA LYS A 235 5.53 14.22 -14.86
C LYS A 235 5.59 13.10 -15.90
N ARG A 236 6.17 11.93 -15.55
CA ARG A 236 6.28 10.80 -16.47
C ARG A 236 4.95 10.08 -16.71
N SER A 237 4.14 9.91 -15.66
CA SER A 237 2.82 9.29 -15.79
C SER A 237 1.84 10.13 -16.62
N ALA A 238 2.03 11.43 -16.66
CA ALA A 238 1.24 12.36 -17.46
C ALA A 238 1.56 12.35 -18.98
N LEU A 239 2.77 11.90 -19.37
CA LEU A 239 3.18 11.87 -20.78
C LEU A 239 2.41 10.81 -21.57
N THR A 240 2.08 11.08 -22.82
CA THR A 240 1.50 10.10 -23.75
C THR A 240 2.57 9.08 -24.20
N MET A 241 2.14 7.95 -24.76
CA MET A 241 3.08 6.92 -25.26
C MET A 241 4.08 7.47 -26.28
N GLY A 242 3.59 8.31 -27.21
CA GLY A 242 4.45 8.96 -28.21
C GLY A 242 5.46 9.94 -27.59
N GLN A 243 5.03 10.73 -26.62
CA GLN A 243 5.90 11.66 -25.90
C GLN A 243 6.97 10.94 -25.08
N LEU A 244 6.61 9.85 -24.39
CA LEU A 244 7.57 9.03 -23.64
C LEU A 244 8.69 8.50 -24.56
N LEU A 245 8.32 8.00 -25.73
CA LEU A 245 9.28 7.46 -26.69
C LEU A 245 10.12 8.55 -27.37
N ALA A 246 9.51 9.69 -27.73
CA ALA A 246 10.21 10.82 -28.32
C ALA A 246 11.22 11.43 -27.34
N GLU A 247 10.83 11.64 -26.08
CA GLU A 247 11.71 12.15 -25.02
C GLU A 247 12.84 11.17 -24.71
N ALA A 248 12.55 9.86 -24.64
CA ALA A 248 13.58 8.84 -24.44
C ALA A 248 14.59 8.77 -25.61
N LYS A 249 14.15 9.01 -26.85
CA LYS A 249 15.04 9.04 -28.04
C LYS A 249 15.89 10.31 -28.12
N SER A 250 15.41 11.44 -27.60
CA SER A 250 16.16 12.71 -27.60
C SER A 250 17.37 12.67 -26.67
N ILE A 251 17.38 11.76 -25.68
CA ILE A 251 18.47 11.59 -24.72
C ILE A 251 19.49 10.59 -25.29
N LYS A 252 20.69 11.10 -25.67
CA LYS A 252 21.74 10.28 -26.29
C LYS A 252 22.38 9.27 -25.32
N GLU A 253 22.58 9.65 -24.07
CA GLU A 253 23.20 8.78 -23.06
C GLU A 253 22.15 7.90 -22.32
N ASN A 254 22.60 6.74 -21.84
CA ASN A 254 21.76 5.85 -21.01
C ASN A 254 21.64 6.37 -19.57
N THR A 255 21.05 7.55 -19.43
CA THR A 255 20.83 8.20 -18.14
C THR A 255 19.67 7.55 -17.37
N GLU A 256 19.68 7.68 -16.05
CA GLU A 256 18.59 7.25 -15.17
C GLU A 256 17.23 7.80 -15.64
N HIS A 257 17.21 9.01 -16.16
CA HIS A 257 16.00 9.62 -16.68
C HIS A 257 15.44 8.88 -17.90
N LYS A 258 16.28 8.53 -18.87
CA LYS A 258 15.89 7.73 -20.06
C LYS A 258 15.35 6.36 -19.66
N ARG A 259 16.03 5.67 -18.72
CA ARG A 259 15.56 4.38 -18.21
C ARG A 259 14.16 4.48 -17.61
N LYS A 260 13.91 5.45 -16.76
CA LYS A 260 12.60 5.67 -16.13
C LYS A 260 11.49 5.99 -17.12
N LEU A 261 11.79 6.66 -18.23
CA LEU A 261 10.83 6.91 -19.34
C LEU A 261 10.48 5.59 -20.06
N LEU A 262 11.48 4.80 -20.41
CA LEU A 262 11.28 3.51 -21.08
C LEU A 262 10.58 2.48 -20.16
N ILE A 263 10.87 2.47 -18.86
CA ILE A 263 10.18 1.64 -17.88
C ILE A 263 8.69 1.99 -17.83
N GLU A 264 8.34 3.29 -17.81
CA GLU A 264 6.94 3.72 -17.83
C GLU A 264 6.26 3.33 -19.15
N TYR A 265 6.96 3.43 -20.29
CA TYR A 265 6.48 2.96 -21.58
C TYR A 265 6.17 1.47 -21.57
N HIS A 266 7.13 0.63 -21.19
CA HIS A 266 6.93 -0.83 -21.11
C HIS A 266 5.87 -1.23 -20.11
N LYS A 267 5.79 -0.58 -18.95
CA LYS A 267 4.78 -0.83 -17.93
C LYS A 267 3.36 -0.75 -18.49
N ARG A 268 3.09 0.27 -19.33
CA ARG A 268 1.76 0.48 -19.93
C ARG A 268 1.34 -0.62 -20.91
N LEU A 269 2.28 -1.37 -21.45
CA LEU A 269 2.04 -2.51 -22.34
C LEU A 269 2.04 -3.84 -21.57
N VAL A 270 2.95 -3.98 -20.62
CA VAL A 270 3.14 -5.22 -19.85
C VAL A 270 1.93 -5.54 -18.97
N LEU A 271 1.32 -4.53 -18.33
CA LEU A 271 0.19 -4.76 -17.42
C LEU A 271 -1.08 -5.28 -18.11
N PRO A 272 -1.53 -4.75 -19.27
CA PRO A 272 -2.63 -5.33 -20.03
C PRO A 272 -2.36 -6.76 -20.49
N VAL A 273 -1.16 -7.05 -21.00
CA VAL A 273 -0.76 -8.40 -21.37
C VAL A 273 -0.74 -9.33 -20.14
N GLY A 274 -0.22 -8.84 -19.02
CA GLY A 274 -0.26 -9.54 -17.75
C GLY A 274 -1.68 -9.87 -17.28
N CYS A 275 -2.63 -8.94 -17.49
CA CYS A 275 -4.05 -9.19 -17.23
C CYS A 275 -4.57 -10.42 -17.99
N LEU A 276 -4.24 -10.53 -19.28
CA LEU A 276 -4.59 -11.69 -20.08
C LEU A 276 -3.97 -12.98 -19.50
N MET A 277 -2.67 -12.96 -19.21
CA MET A 277 -1.94 -14.16 -18.73
C MET A 277 -2.47 -14.64 -17.38
N ILE A 278 -2.73 -13.72 -16.45
CA ILE A 278 -3.26 -14.06 -15.12
C ILE A 278 -4.71 -14.57 -15.24
N SER A 279 -5.51 -13.97 -16.13
CA SER A 279 -6.91 -14.42 -16.35
C SER A 279 -6.98 -15.83 -16.88
N LEU A 280 -6.06 -16.24 -17.78
CA LEU A 280 -5.97 -17.60 -18.29
C LEU A 280 -5.66 -18.64 -17.19
N LEU A 281 -4.87 -18.26 -16.18
CA LEU A 281 -4.62 -19.12 -15.01
C LEU A 281 -5.87 -19.37 -14.17
N GLY A 282 -6.85 -18.48 -14.23
CA GLY A 282 -8.13 -18.66 -13.54
C GLY A 282 -8.89 -19.91 -13.97
N LEU A 283 -8.75 -20.34 -15.24
CA LEU A 283 -9.41 -21.55 -15.76
C LEU A 283 -8.93 -22.83 -15.04
N PRO A 284 -7.64 -23.20 -15.08
CA PRO A 284 -7.18 -24.42 -14.42
C PRO A 284 -7.39 -24.40 -12.91
N LEU A 285 -7.32 -23.24 -12.28
CA LEU A 285 -7.61 -23.08 -10.85
C LEU A 285 -9.08 -23.34 -10.52
N GLY A 286 -9.99 -22.82 -11.35
CA GLY A 286 -11.42 -23.02 -11.19
C GLY A 286 -11.83 -24.50 -11.42
N LEU A 287 -11.25 -25.15 -12.43
CA LEU A 287 -11.55 -26.54 -12.77
C LEU A 287 -11.12 -27.55 -11.68
N GLN A 288 -10.19 -27.20 -10.80
CA GLN A 288 -9.78 -28.05 -9.66
C GLN A 288 -10.66 -27.91 -8.41
N ALA A 289 -11.63 -27.02 -8.41
CA ALA A 289 -12.54 -26.90 -7.29
C ALA A 289 -13.34 -28.19 -7.11
N ARG A 290 -13.28 -28.76 -5.91
CA ARG A 290 -14.06 -29.95 -5.53
C ARG A 290 -15.31 -29.51 -4.75
N PRO A 291 -16.40 -30.30 -4.78
CA PRO A 291 -17.54 -30.08 -3.92
C PRO A 291 -17.09 -29.91 -2.46
N GLY A 292 -17.53 -28.87 -1.78
CA GLY A 292 -17.15 -28.56 -0.39
C GLY A 292 -15.80 -27.82 -0.19
N LYS A 293 -14.94 -27.67 -1.23
CA LYS A 293 -13.64 -26.98 -1.15
C LYS A 293 -13.52 -25.78 -2.08
N LYS A 294 -14.62 -25.05 -2.29
CA LYS A 294 -14.68 -23.89 -3.22
C LYS A 294 -13.67 -22.76 -2.89
N ALA A 295 -13.32 -22.59 -1.62
CA ALA A 295 -12.46 -21.49 -1.17
C ALA A 295 -10.99 -21.63 -1.59
N ILE A 296 -10.47 -22.84 -1.77
CA ILE A 296 -9.04 -23.08 -2.03
C ILE A 296 -8.59 -22.45 -3.36
N GLY A 297 -9.39 -22.53 -4.41
CA GLY A 297 -9.06 -21.94 -5.71
C GLY A 297 -8.94 -20.41 -5.65
N ILE A 298 -9.77 -19.75 -4.84
CA ILE A 298 -9.75 -18.29 -4.63
C ILE A 298 -8.47 -17.88 -3.91
N GLN A 299 -8.09 -18.61 -2.85
CA GLN A 299 -6.88 -18.33 -2.08
C GLN A 299 -5.62 -18.48 -2.93
N ILE A 300 -5.52 -19.56 -3.72
CA ILE A 300 -4.41 -19.78 -4.65
C ILE A 300 -4.39 -18.69 -5.72
N GLY A 301 -5.53 -18.30 -6.26
CA GLY A 301 -5.63 -17.21 -7.22
C GLY A 301 -5.11 -15.90 -6.66
N LEU A 302 -5.51 -15.55 -5.43
CA LEU A 302 -4.98 -14.35 -4.75
C LEU A 302 -3.46 -14.42 -4.58
N ALA A 303 -2.92 -15.57 -4.15
CA ALA A 303 -1.49 -15.76 -3.99
C ALA A 303 -0.72 -15.61 -5.32
N ILE A 304 -1.27 -16.14 -6.43
CA ILE A 304 -0.71 -16.00 -7.78
C ILE A 304 -0.71 -14.54 -8.23
N PHE A 305 -1.79 -13.81 -7.98
CA PHE A 305 -1.87 -12.40 -8.27
C PHE A 305 -0.79 -11.60 -7.51
N VAL A 306 -0.66 -11.83 -6.21
CA VAL A 306 0.37 -11.19 -5.39
C VAL A 306 1.76 -11.54 -5.91
N LEU A 307 2.01 -12.82 -6.23
CA LEU A 307 3.28 -13.27 -6.77
C LEU A 307 3.62 -12.59 -8.10
N TYR A 308 2.64 -12.44 -9.00
CA TYR A 308 2.82 -11.69 -10.24
C TYR A 308 3.29 -10.26 -9.99
N TYR A 309 2.64 -9.54 -9.06
CA TYR A 309 3.02 -8.16 -8.77
C TYR A 309 4.35 -8.03 -8.03
N ILE A 310 4.71 -9.00 -7.21
CA ILE A 310 6.05 -9.07 -6.61
C ILE A 310 7.11 -9.22 -7.71
N LEU A 311 6.93 -10.18 -8.64
CA LEU A 311 7.86 -10.39 -9.75
C LEU A 311 7.92 -9.19 -10.70
N PHE A 312 6.77 -8.57 -10.98
CA PHE A 312 6.70 -7.35 -11.80
C PHE A 312 7.46 -6.20 -11.13
N THR A 313 7.27 -5.99 -9.81
CA THR A 313 7.96 -4.94 -9.07
C THR A 313 9.45 -5.22 -8.99
N PHE A 314 9.84 -6.46 -8.77
CA PHE A 314 11.23 -6.89 -8.76
C PHE A 314 11.91 -6.66 -10.12
N GLY A 315 11.26 -7.08 -11.23
CA GLY A 315 11.75 -6.81 -12.59
C GLY A 315 11.89 -5.31 -12.86
N LYS A 316 10.94 -4.49 -12.40
CA LYS A 316 11.01 -3.03 -12.50
C LYS A 316 12.22 -2.47 -11.73
N THR A 317 12.49 -2.93 -10.51
CA THR A 317 13.65 -2.50 -9.71
C THR A 317 14.95 -2.86 -10.38
N LEU A 318 15.09 -4.09 -10.93
CA LEU A 318 16.27 -4.51 -11.70
C LEU A 318 16.52 -3.64 -12.93
N ALA A 319 15.45 -3.22 -13.61
CA ALA A 319 15.53 -2.29 -14.74
C ALA A 319 15.91 -0.86 -14.29
N GLU A 320 15.44 -0.39 -13.14
CA GLU A 320 15.81 0.91 -12.57
C GLU A 320 17.28 0.96 -12.14
N GLU A 321 17.82 -0.16 -11.61
CA GLU A 321 19.23 -0.29 -11.20
C GLU A 321 20.21 -0.61 -12.36
N ASP A 322 19.72 -0.69 -13.61
CA ASP A 322 20.52 -1.02 -14.80
C ASP A 322 21.18 -2.40 -14.77
N ARG A 323 20.66 -3.33 -13.96
CA ARG A 323 21.21 -4.70 -13.86
C ARG A 323 20.83 -5.58 -15.04
N LEU A 324 19.66 -5.32 -15.66
CA LEU A 324 19.14 -6.08 -16.78
C LEU A 324 18.50 -5.15 -17.82
N PRO A 325 18.50 -5.53 -19.13
CA PRO A 325 17.78 -4.79 -20.16
C PRO A 325 16.32 -4.59 -19.78
N ILE A 326 15.79 -3.37 -19.98
CA ILE A 326 14.45 -2.97 -19.56
C ILE A 326 13.37 -3.91 -20.13
N ALA A 327 13.46 -4.24 -21.42
CA ALA A 327 12.51 -5.12 -22.07
C ALA A 327 12.49 -6.51 -21.39
N LEU A 328 13.67 -7.10 -21.16
CA LEU A 328 13.77 -8.40 -20.52
C LEU A 328 13.20 -8.38 -19.12
N SER A 329 13.63 -7.44 -18.28
CA SER A 329 13.19 -7.31 -16.89
C SER A 329 11.68 -7.12 -16.75
N MET A 330 11.10 -6.28 -17.61
CA MET A 330 9.67 -5.95 -17.52
C MET A 330 8.75 -7.04 -18.09
N TRP A 331 9.20 -7.80 -19.10
CA TRP A 331 8.39 -8.84 -19.74
C TRP A 331 8.55 -10.23 -19.13
N THR A 332 9.61 -10.47 -18.35
CA THR A 332 9.84 -11.75 -17.67
C THR A 332 8.64 -12.28 -16.87
N PRO A 333 7.92 -11.48 -16.07
CA PRO A 333 6.73 -11.98 -15.38
C PRO A 333 5.67 -12.52 -16.35
N ASN A 334 5.41 -11.83 -17.45
CA ASN A 334 4.42 -12.26 -18.44
C ASN A 334 4.80 -13.57 -19.12
N THR A 335 6.06 -13.74 -19.51
CA THR A 335 6.56 -14.99 -20.12
C THR A 335 6.50 -16.16 -19.15
N LEU A 336 6.85 -15.93 -17.88
CA LEU A 336 6.79 -16.95 -16.83
C LEU A 336 5.34 -17.39 -16.58
N PHE A 337 4.42 -16.42 -16.44
CA PHE A 337 3.01 -16.72 -16.18
C PHE A 337 2.29 -17.30 -17.39
N PHE A 338 2.71 -16.93 -18.60
CA PHE A 338 2.25 -17.60 -19.82
C PHE A 338 2.66 -19.09 -19.83
N GLY A 339 3.95 -19.37 -19.59
CA GLY A 339 4.44 -20.73 -19.47
C GLY A 339 3.70 -21.54 -18.40
N LEU A 340 3.44 -20.93 -17.24
CA LEU A 340 2.68 -21.55 -16.17
C LEU A 340 1.23 -21.82 -16.58
N ALA A 341 0.57 -20.88 -17.29
CA ALA A 341 -0.79 -21.07 -17.80
C ALA A 341 -0.87 -22.23 -18.77
N VAL A 342 0.03 -22.29 -19.76
CA VAL A 342 0.10 -23.40 -20.71
C VAL A 342 0.35 -24.73 -19.98
N PHE A 343 1.32 -24.76 -19.06
CA PHE A 343 1.63 -25.95 -18.28
C PHE A 343 0.43 -26.44 -17.45
N TRP A 344 -0.28 -25.57 -16.78
CA TRP A 344 -1.43 -25.98 -15.96
C TRP A 344 -2.64 -26.37 -16.80
N ILE A 345 -2.90 -25.68 -17.92
CA ILE A 345 -3.98 -26.03 -18.83
C ILE A 345 -3.73 -27.46 -19.42
N THR A 346 -2.50 -27.76 -19.84
CA THR A 346 -2.14 -29.08 -20.34
C THR A 346 -2.26 -30.17 -19.27
N ARG A 347 -1.89 -29.88 -18.02
CA ARG A 347 -2.04 -30.84 -16.92
C ARG A 347 -3.51 -31.14 -16.61
N VAL A 348 -4.34 -30.10 -16.55
CA VAL A 348 -5.77 -30.24 -16.25
C VAL A 348 -6.50 -30.92 -17.41
N SER A 349 -6.08 -30.68 -18.65
CA SER A 349 -6.59 -31.41 -19.81
C SER A 349 -6.27 -32.89 -19.74
N ASN A 350 -5.13 -33.26 -19.18
CA ASN A 350 -4.71 -34.67 -18.99
C ASN A 350 -5.12 -35.22 -17.60
N GLU A 351 -6.10 -34.60 -16.94
CA GLU A 351 -6.65 -34.99 -15.62
C GLU A 351 -5.63 -35.13 -14.49
N LYS A 352 -4.45 -34.49 -14.63
CA LYS A 352 -3.40 -34.49 -13.62
C LYS A 352 -3.58 -33.31 -12.64
N SER A 353 -3.15 -33.51 -11.40
CA SER A 353 -3.15 -32.45 -10.40
C SER A 353 -2.29 -31.27 -10.86
N LEU A 354 -2.64 -30.00 -10.49
CA LEU A 354 -1.88 -28.80 -10.86
C LEU A 354 -0.44 -28.88 -10.32
N ILE A 355 -0.29 -29.32 -9.07
CA ILE A 355 1.01 -29.47 -8.43
C ILE A 355 1.45 -30.92 -8.58
N PRO A 356 2.60 -31.20 -9.19
CA PRO A 356 3.16 -32.55 -9.25
C PRO A 356 3.35 -33.13 -7.84
N GLU A 357 3.09 -34.42 -7.68
CA GLU A 357 3.20 -35.10 -6.38
C GLU A 357 4.60 -34.93 -5.74
N ASN A 358 5.64 -34.92 -6.55
CA ASN A 358 7.00 -34.69 -6.08
C ASN A 358 7.17 -33.32 -5.37
N ILE A 359 6.45 -32.30 -5.87
CA ILE A 359 6.49 -30.95 -5.29
C ILE A 359 5.65 -30.89 -4.02
N THR A 360 4.50 -31.59 -3.98
CA THR A 360 3.67 -31.64 -2.78
C THR A 360 4.39 -32.33 -1.62
N VAL A 361 5.10 -33.43 -1.92
CA VAL A 361 5.94 -34.14 -0.94
C VAL A 361 7.08 -33.24 -0.45
N PHE A 362 7.73 -32.49 -1.37
CA PHE A 362 8.77 -31.54 -1.00
C PHE A 362 8.26 -30.43 -0.07
N PHE A 363 7.11 -29.82 -0.41
CA PHE A 363 6.51 -28.77 0.42
C PHE A 363 5.99 -29.32 1.78
N GLN A 364 5.43 -30.54 1.80
CA GLN A 364 5.06 -31.19 3.08
C GLN A 364 6.29 -31.45 3.95
N LYS A 365 7.39 -31.94 3.36
CA LYS A 365 8.65 -32.17 4.07
C LYS A 365 9.25 -30.86 4.59
N THR A 366 9.25 -29.82 3.74
CA THR A 366 9.76 -28.50 4.12
C THR A 366 8.84 -27.81 5.13
N GLY A 367 7.52 -27.88 4.96
CA GLY A 367 6.53 -27.35 5.89
C GLY A 367 6.59 -28.03 7.27
N ASN A 368 6.79 -29.34 7.30
CA ASN A 368 7.01 -30.06 8.56
C ASN A 368 8.33 -29.64 9.24
N ASN A 369 9.39 -29.42 8.46
CA ASN A 369 10.66 -28.91 8.97
C ASN A 369 10.53 -27.48 9.52
N ILE A 370 9.81 -26.60 8.84
CA ILE A 370 9.54 -25.24 9.32
C ILE A 370 8.66 -25.28 10.58
N ARG A 371 7.64 -26.13 10.61
CA ARG A 371 6.77 -26.29 11.78
C ARG A 371 7.54 -26.81 12.98
N THR A 372 8.45 -27.77 12.78
CA THR A 372 9.36 -28.25 13.83
C THR A 372 10.39 -27.21 14.26
N LEU A 373 10.91 -26.39 13.34
CA LEU A 373 11.77 -25.26 13.67
C LEU A 373 11.02 -24.17 14.46
N LEU A 374 9.81 -23.81 14.02
CA LEU A 374 8.96 -22.84 14.71
C LEU A 374 8.54 -23.35 16.10
N SER A 375 8.21 -24.64 16.23
CA SER A 375 7.87 -25.22 17.53
C SER A 375 9.09 -25.29 18.47
N LYS A 376 10.28 -25.61 17.94
CA LYS A 376 11.54 -25.54 18.70
C LYS A 376 11.86 -24.10 19.10
N PHE A 377 11.72 -23.14 18.21
CA PHE A 377 11.93 -21.72 18.50
C PHE A 377 10.90 -21.20 19.53
N TYR A 378 9.62 -21.56 19.38
CA TYR A 378 8.57 -21.23 20.35
C TYR A 378 8.88 -21.82 21.72
N ASN A 379 9.29 -23.10 21.77
CA ASN A 379 9.67 -23.76 23.01
C ASN A 379 10.95 -23.14 23.62
N GLN A 380 11.92 -22.76 22.79
CA GLN A 380 13.15 -22.10 23.24
C GLN A 380 12.90 -20.69 23.77
N VAL A 381 11.99 -19.93 23.13
CA VAL A 381 11.53 -18.61 23.64
C VAL A 381 10.74 -18.82 24.94
N LYS A 382 9.89 -19.83 25.01
CA LYS A 382 9.13 -20.15 26.21
C LYS A 382 10.04 -20.57 27.38
N THR A 383 11.08 -21.40 27.14
CA THR A 383 12.06 -21.77 28.14
C THR A 383 13.01 -20.63 28.49
N GLY A 384 13.38 -19.77 27.52
CA GLY A 384 14.17 -18.54 27.77
C GLY A 384 13.42 -17.54 28.64
N PHE A 385 12.12 -17.35 28.39
CA PHE A 385 11.28 -16.49 29.24
C PHE A 385 11.07 -17.05 30.65
N LEU A 386 10.98 -18.38 30.79
CA LEU A 386 10.94 -19.04 32.08
C LEU A 386 12.30 -19.00 32.82
N GLY A 387 13.41 -19.00 32.06
CA GLY A 387 14.77 -18.90 32.64
C GLY A 387 15.11 -17.50 33.17
N ILE A 388 14.51 -16.42 32.62
CA ILE A 388 14.71 -15.05 33.13
C ILE A 388 13.90 -14.80 34.41
N ALA A 389 12.82 -15.57 34.62
CA ALA A 389 12.03 -15.53 35.87
C ALA A 389 12.65 -16.33 37.02
N GLN A 390 13.78 -17.04 36.80
CA GLN A 390 14.43 -17.91 37.78
C GLN A 390 15.78 -17.41 38.29
N SER A 391 16.25 -16.21 37.90
CA SER A 391 17.58 -15.74 38.33
C SER A 391 17.63 -14.84 39.57
N ASP A 392 16.53 -14.70 40.31
CA ASP A 392 16.54 -14.02 41.60
C ASP A 392 15.80 -14.84 42.66
N SER A 393 16.39 -15.96 43.11
CA SER A 393 16.01 -16.54 44.40
C SER A 393 17.24 -17.17 45.06
N TYR A 394 17.65 -16.52 46.12
CA TYR A 394 18.64 -16.98 47.10
C TYR A 394 18.38 -18.39 47.57
N ASP A 395 19.47 -19.17 47.65
CA ASP A 395 19.57 -20.48 48.31
C ASP A 395 19.11 -20.41 49.76
N VAL A 396 18.08 -21.16 50.10
CA VAL A 396 17.90 -21.72 51.48
C VAL A 396 17.48 -23.17 51.30
N THR A 397 18.35 -24.03 51.83
CA THR A 397 18.31 -25.46 51.94
C THR A 397 17.04 -26.04 52.56
N GLY A 398 16.57 -27.15 52.05
CA GLY A 398 15.98 -28.27 52.81
C GLY A 398 14.49 -28.52 52.63
N ASP A 399 14.22 -29.69 52.11
CA ASP A 399 13.10 -30.59 52.38
C ASP A 399 11.77 -30.52 51.63
N THR A 400 11.48 -31.67 51.01
CA THR A 400 10.22 -32.33 50.65
C THR A 400 9.43 -31.81 49.43
N GLU A 401 9.60 -32.59 48.35
CA GLU A 401 9.06 -32.42 47.00
C GLU A 401 7.64 -32.99 46.78
N THR A 402 6.88 -33.34 47.81
CA THR A 402 5.59 -34.04 47.65
C THR A 402 4.33 -33.24 47.97
N ASP A 403 4.42 -32.04 48.59
CA ASP A 403 3.23 -31.28 49.01
C ASP A 403 2.91 -30.01 48.17
N ARG A 404 3.64 -29.73 47.08
CA ARG A 404 3.49 -28.46 46.31
C ARG A 404 2.42 -28.46 45.23
N ALA A 405 1.78 -29.60 44.94
CA ALA A 405 0.81 -29.68 43.83
C ALA A 405 -0.66 -29.45 44.24
N GLU A 406 -0.97 -29.37 45.52
CA GLU A 406 -2.36 -29.35 46.00
C GLU A 406 -2.97 -27.94 46.15
N ASN A 407 -2.20 -26.88 46.28
CA ASN A 407 -2.71 -25.57 46.72
C ASN A 407 -2.78 -24.46 45.62
N ILE A 408 -2.67 -24.81 44.35
CA ILE A 408 -2.78 -23.81 43.27
C ILE A 408 -4.20 -23.28 43.21
N VAL A 409 -4.37 -21.95 43.30
CA VAL A 409 -5.65 -21.25 43.13
C VAL A 409 -5.67 -20.44 41.83
N LYS A 410 -6.82 -20.35 41.19
CA LYS A 410 -7.01 -19.58 39.93
C LYS A 410 -7.83 -18.33 40.17
N GLY A 411 -7.28 -17.18 39.74
CA GLY A 411 -7.90 -15.86 39.83
C GLY A 411 -8.52 -15.41 38.53
N ASN A 412 -9.69 -14.83 38.62
CA ASN A 412 -10.38 -14.19 37.51
C ASN A 412 -9.87 -12.75 37.37
N ALA A 413 -9.15 -12.48 36.28
CA ALA A 413 -8.52 -11.18 36.00
C ALA A 413 -9.53 -10.00 35.94
N LYS A 414 -10.81 -10.28 35.62
CA LYS A 414 -11.83 -9.24 35.43
C LYS A 414 -12.60 -8.90 36.70
N SER A 415 -12.93 -9.94 37.54
CA SER A 415 -13.72 -9.73 38.74
C SER A 415 -12.86 -9.68 40.02
N ARG A 416 -11.54 -9.95 39.93
CA ARG A 416 -10.60 -10.08 41.07
C ARG A 416 -11.04 -11.08 42.12
N VAL A 417 -11.69 -12.15 41.67
CA VAL A 417 -12.13 -13.26 42.54
C VAL A 417 -11.30 -14.50 42.23
N PHE A 418 -10.84 -15.21 43.26
CA PHE A 418 -10.12 -16.45 43.07
C PHE A 418 -10.94 -17.69 43.43
N HIS A 419 -10.54 -18.84 42.88
CA HIS A 419 -11.18 -20.14 43.09
C HIS A 419 -10.13 -21.21 43.50
N VAL A 420 -10.42 -21.99 44.48
CA VAL A 420 -9.62 -23.17 44.88
C VAL A 420 -9.96 -24.37 43.99
N LYS A 421 -9.05 -25.36 43.95
CA LYS A 421 -9.17 -26.52 43.04
C LYS A 421 -10.47 -27.34 43.23
N SER A 422 -11.05 -27.33 44.40
CA SER A 422 -12.32 -27.96 44.72
C SER A 422 -13.57 -27.16 44.31
N CYS A 423 -13.40 -25.95 43.81
CA CYS A 423 -14.49 -25.08 43.42
C CYS A 423 -14.99 -25.39 41.98
N GLU A 424 -16.30 -25.47 41.80
CA GLU A 424 -16.93 -25.68 40.49
C GLU A 424 -16.50 -24.63 39.43
N TYR A 425 -16.17 -23.41 39.87
CA TYR A 425 -15.74 -22.32 39.01
C TYR A 425 -14.22 -22.21 38.81
N TYR A 426 -13.44 -23.20 39.23
CA TYR A 426 -11.97 -23.21 39.13
C TYR A 426 -11.43 -23.00 37.74
N ASN A 427 -12.13 -23.54 36.72
CA ASN A 427 -11.79 -23.40 35.29
C ASN A 427 -12.68 -22.41 34.56
N CYS A 428 -13.07 -21.30 35.19
CA CYS A 428 -13.90 -20.29 34.55
C CYS A 428 -13.17 -19.63 33.35
N LYS A 429 -13.91 -19.17 32.34
CA LYS A 429 -13.36 -18.60 31.09
C LYS A 429 -12.38 -17.44 31.29
N ASN A 430 -12.50 -16.68 32.39
CA ASN A 430 -11.65 -15.55 32.73
C ASN A 430 -10.70 -15.84 33.90
N CYS A 431 -10.61 -17.10 34.37
CA CYS A 431 -9.71 -17.55 35.43
C CYS A 431 -8.32 -17.86 34.83
N THR A 432 -7.60 -16.82 34.44
CA THR A 432 -6.33 -16.88 33.68
C THR A 432 -5.08 -16.69 34.56
N ILE A 433 -5.24 -16.26 35.81
CA ILE A 433 -4.12 -16.02 36.73
C ILE A 433 -4.02 -17.18 37.70
N GLU A 434 -2.84 -17.78 37.83
CA GLU A 434 -2.57 -18.86 38.77
C GLU A 434 -1.70 -18.35 39.93
N PHE A 435 -2.14 -18.58 41.16
CA PHE A 435 -1.41 -18.25 42.37
C PHE A 435 -0.91 -19.55 43.04
N LYS A 436 0.27 -19.50 43.65
CA LYS A 436 0.90 -20.64 44.28
C LYS A 436 0.13 -21.12 45.53
N ASP A 437 -0.56 -20.20 46.22
CA ASP A 437 -1.40 -20.49 47.33
C ASP A 437 -2.46 -19.39 47.58
N ILE A 438 -3.36 -19.61 48.54
CA ILE A 438 -4.45 -18.69 48.88
C ILE A 438 -3.93 -17.36 49.41
N GLN A 439 -2.83 -17.36 50.18
CA GLN A 439 -2.28 -16.14 50.77
C GLN A 439 -1.73 -15.21 49.71
N VAL A 440 -1.04 -15.75 48.72
CA VAL A 440 -0.50 -14.98 47.57
C VAL A 440 -1.63 -14.35 46.76
N ALA A 441 -2.78 -15.01 46.62
CA ALA A 441 -3.94 -14.46 45.96
C ALA A 441 -4.57 -13.31 46.78
N LEU A 442 -4.65 -13.44 48.08
CA LEU A 442 -5.14 -12.41 49.00
C LEU A 442 -4.21 -11.19 49.02
N ASP A 443 -2.90 -11.37 49.06
CA ASP A 443 -1.88 -10.31 49.03
C ASP A 443 -1.88 -9.57 47.68
N ALA A 444 -2.25 -10.25 46.59
CA ALA A 444 -2.45 -9.66 45.27
C ALA A 444 -3.79 -8.91 45.10
N GLY A 445 -4.59 -8.80 46.16
CA GLY A 445 -5.86 -8.09 46.19
C GLY A 445 -7.01 -8.84 45.52
N PHE A 446 -6.96 -10.18 45.50
CA PHE A 446 -8.04 -11.03 45.05
C PHE A 446 -8.85 -11.55 46.25
N GLU A 447 -10.18 -11.58 46.10
CA GLU A 447 -11.08 -12.13 47.15
C GLU A 447 -11.55 -13.54 46.80
N PRO A 448 -11.77 -14.42 47.78
CA PRO A 448 -12.34 -15.73 47.52
C PRO A 448 -13.78 -15.61 46.99
N CYS A 449 -14.17 -16.45 46.04
CA CYS A 449 -15.56 -16.51 45.62
C CYS A 449 -16.47 -16.97 46.77
N ARG A 450 -17.78 -16.69 46.64
CA ARG A 450 -18.78 -16.99 47.66
C ARG A 450 -18.75 -18.46 48.13
N PHE A 451 -18.41 -19.40 47.26
CA PHE A 451 -18.29 -20.82 47.58
C PHE A 451 -16.93 -21.15 48.23
N CYS A 452 -15.83 -20.51 47.72
CA CYS A 452 -14.49 -20.74 48.28
C CYS A 452 -14.30 -20.13 49.66
N LYS A 453 -15.07 -19.09 50.02
CA LYS A 453 -15.03 -18.45 51.34
C LYS A 453 -15.41 -19.42 52.46
N ILE A 454 -16.34 -20.35 52.20
CA ILE A 454 -16.81 -21.35 53.14
C ILE A 454 -15.70 -22.38 53.45
N PHE A 455 -14.82 -22.68 52.48
CA PHE A 455 -13.72 -23.67 52.64
C PHE A 455 -12.43 -23.06 53.19
N ILE A 456 -12.37 -21.76 53.39
CA ILE A 456 -11.18 -21.06 53.90
C ILE A 456 -11.39 -20.63 55.35
N GLU A 457 -12.64 -20.53 55.83
CA GLU A 457 -13.02 -20.16 57.19
C GLU A 457 -13.21 -21.40 58.14
N GLU A 458 -13.10 -22.63 57.61
CA GLU A 458 -12.99 -23.88 58.40
C GLU A 458 -11.49 -24.28 58.52
#